data_be1f03b075dd5f4f2fdf13f5a368c1ef
#
_entry.id   be1f03b075dd5f4f2fdf13f5a368c1ef
#
_cell.length_a   1.000
_cell.length_b   1.000
_cell.length_c   1.000
_cell.angle_alpha   90.00
_cell.angle_beta   90.00
_cell.angle_gamma   90.00
#
_symmetry.space_group_name_H-M   'P 1'
#
loop_
_entity.id
_entity.type
_entity.pdbx_description
1 polymer ?
#
loop_
_entity_poly.entity_id
_entity_poly.type
_entity_poly.pdbx_seq_one_letter_code
_entity_poly.pdbx_strand_id
1 'polypeptide(L)'
;MSTTATPAPPRGAAHFLAPLAAGLFNGVLPVRLRAWDGSEAGPADAPLAVLRDRDALRHILARPGELGLARAYVTGSLDVEGDLTDALSRVWASVRENGTSLPGPAEWARAARTLLALGVVGSPPPVPSAEARLRGRPHSSERDAAAVSHHYDAGNDLYELLLDESMAYSCAYWTSDDPGYTLADAQRDKLDLVCCGLRLGEGDRLLDVGCGWGSLTLHAARHHGARVTAVTLSARQRDHVAARVREEGLSDLVEVRLQHYRDVTDDGFDAVAAIEMGEHVGRDEYAPFARRLHDRLRSGGRLLVQQMSRRGAQPGGGPFIERYIAPDMHMRPLGETVGLLEGAGLEVRGVRAMREHYVRTARAWLEVLERRFDELVALAGPETARVWRLYLTGGALAFEEGRMGVDQILAVRPDRAGSR
;
A
#
# COMPACT_ATOMS: atom_id res chain seq x y z
N MET A 1 -5.36 -29.80 -60.12
CA MET A 1 -6.03 -29.61 -58.82
C MET A 1 -5.49 -28.29 -58.25
N SER A 2 -6.29 -27.25 -58.37
CA SER A 2 -5.91 -25.90 -57.93
C SER A 2 -6.31 -25.77 -56.45
N THR A 3 -5.36 -25.76 -55.56
CA THR A 3 -5.58 -25.50 -54.13
C THR A 3 -5.88 -24.00 -53.96
N THR A 4 -7.15 -23.67 -53.83
CA THR A 4 -7.57 -22.34 -53.38
C THR A 4 -7.09 -22.12 -51.94
N ALA A 5 -6.04 -21.31 -51.78
CA ALA A 5 -5.61 -20.83 -50.45
C ALA A 5 -6.75 -20.02 -49.81
N THR A 6 -7.27 -20.49 -48.69
CA THR A 6 -8.23 -19.72 -47.89
C THR A 6 -7.58 -18.38 -47.54
N PRO A 7 -8.21 -17.23 -47.82
CA PRO A 7 -7.64 -15.94 -47.48
C PRO A 7 -7.44 -15.86 -45.95
N ALA A 8 -6.23 -15.43 -45.53
CA ALA A 8 -5.97 -15.21 -44.15
C ALA A 8 -6.99 -14.23 -43.53
N PRO A 9 -7.53 -14.50 -42.34
CA PRO A 9 -8.52 -13.62 -41.74
C PRO A 9 -7.95 -12.19 -41.65
N PRO A 10 -8.78 -11.17 -41.80
CA PRO A 10 -8.32 -9.79 -41.75
C PRO A 10 -7.63 -9.55 -40.40
N ARG A 11 -6.44 -8.93 -40.41
CA ARG A 11 -5.68 -8.63 -39.22
C ARG A 11 -6.45 -7.62 -38.36
N GLY A 12 -6.95 -8.05 -37.18
CA GLY A 12 -7.66 -7.20 -36.25
C GLY A 12 -6.72 -6.32 -35.41
N ALA A 13 -7.31 -5.48 -34.56
CA ALA A 13 -6.61 -4.45 -33.78
C ALA A 13 -5.45 -5.00 -32.94
N ALA A 14 -5.60 -6.16 -32.29
CA ALA A 14 -4.55 -6.77 -31.49
C ALA A 14 -3.26 -7.02 -32.29
N HIS A 15 -3.37 -7.43 -33.56
CA HIS A 15 -2.20 -7.69 -34.42
C HIS A 15 -1.40 -6.43 -34.79
N PHE A 16 -2.04 -5.26 -34.72
CA PHE A 16 -1.36 -3.98 -34.91
C PHE A 16 -0.81 -3.41 -33.61
N LEU A 17 -1.45 -3.71 -32.47
CA LEU A 17 -1.05 -3.21 -31.15
C LEU A 17 0.09 -4.03 -30.54
N ALA A 18 0.09 -5.35 -30.72
CA ALA A 18 1.11 -6.24 -30.12
C ALA A 18 2.54 -5.87 -30.48
N PRO A 19 2.89 -5.56 -31.76
CA PRO A 19 4.26 -5.11 -32.09
C PRO A 19 4.62 -3.77 -31.45
N LEU A 20 3.65 -2.85 -31.27
CA LEU A 20 3.88 -1.57 -30.59
C LEU A 20 4.14 -1.78 -29.09
N ALA A 21 3.33 -2.63 -28.46
CA ALA A 21 3.52 -3.00 -27.07
C ALA A 21 4.85 -3.75 -26.85
N ALA A 22 5.19 -4.73 -27.69
CA ALA A 22 6.46 -5.45 -27.63
C ALA A 22 7.64 -4.51 -27.79
N GLY A 23 7.56 -3.46 -28.61
CA GLY A 23 8.60 -2.44 -28.77
C GLY A 23 8.95 -1.74 -27.45
N LEU A 24 7.98 -1.54 -26.56
CA LEU A 24 8.21 -0.97 -25.22
C LEU A 24 9.01 -1.90 -24.29
N PHE A 25 8.99 -3.20 -24.55
CA PHE A 25 9.68 -4.25 -23.79
C PHE A 25 10.84 -4.87 -24.58
N ASN A 26 11.53 -4.08 -25.41
CA ASN A 26 12.65 -4.52 -26.24
C ASN A 26 12.34 -5.76 -27.12
N GLY A 27 11.13 -5.83 -27.65
CA GLY A 27 10.69 -6.86 -28.59
C GLY A 27 9.98 -8.07 -27.94
N VAL A 28 9.92 -8.15 -26.62
CA VAL A 28 9.27 -9.24 -25.89
C VAL A 28 7.90 -8.78 -25.35
N LEU A 29 6.80 -9.37 -25.81
CA LEU A 29 5.47 -9.08 -25.27
C LEU A 29 5.18 -10.01 -24.07
N PRO A 30 5.09 -9.50 -22.83
CA PRO A 30 4.94 -10.35 -21.65
C PRO A 30 3.53 -10.89 -21.42
N VAL A 31 2.54 -10.40 -22.18
CA VAL A 31 1.13 -10.77 -22.08
C VAL A 31 0.55 -11.04 -23.46
N ARG A 32 -0.51 -11.84 -23.54
CA ARG A 32 -1.35 -11.96 -24.73
C ARG A 32 -2.37 -10.84 -24.73
N LEU A 33 -2.60 -10.21 -25.87
CA LEU A 33 -3.55 -9.10 -25.99
C LEU A 33 -4.82 -9.57 -26.71
N ARG A 34 -5.99 -9.22 -26.16
CA ARG A 34 -7.27 -9.24 -26.87
C ARG A 34 -7.76 -7.81 -27.01
N ALA A 35 -8.09 -7.40 -28.22
CA ALA A 35 -8.65 -6.07 -28.48
C ALA A 35 -10.19 -6.10 -28.55
N TRP A 36 -10.81 -4.93 -28.56
CA TRP A 36 -12.27 -4.70 -28.59
C TRP A 36 -12.99 -5.31 -29.80
N ASP A 37 -12.27 -5.70 -30.85
CA ASP A 37 -12.80 -6.38 -32.04
C ASP A 37 -12.70 -7.91 -31.93
N GLY A 38 -12.30 -8.44 -30.77
CA GLY A 38 -12.13 -9.86 -30.49
C GLY A 38 -10.84 -10.47 -31.05
N SER A 39 -10.01 -9.69 -31.77
CA SER A 39 -8.71 -10.19 -32.23
C SER A 39 -7.74 -10.39 -31.10
N GLU A 40 -6.89 -11.43 -31.23
CA GLU A 40 -5.84 -11.74 -30.24
C GLU A 40 -4.46 -11.79 -30.87
N ALA A 41 -3.43 -11.38 -30.10
CA ALA A 41 -2.03 -11.47 -30.51
C ALA A 41 -1.12 -11.56 -29.28
N GLY A 42 0.01 -12.23 -29.43
CA GLY A 42 1.01 -12.43 -28.38
C GLY A 42 1.21 -13.91 -28.05
N PRO A 43 2.03 -14.23 -27.03
CA PRO A 43 2.33 -15.60 -26.64
C PRO A 43 1.08 -16.34 -26.15
N ALA A 44 0.88 -17.57 -26.59
CA ALA A 44 -0.33 -18.34 -26.29
C ALA A 44 -0.43 -18.75 -24.80
N ASP A 45 0.72 -18.90 -24.15
CA ASP A 45 0.87 -19.31 -22.75
C ASP A 45 0.93 -18.15 -21.76
N ALA A 46 0.84 -16.90 -22.26
CA ALA A 46 0.87 -15.70 -21.41
C ALA A 46 -0.54 -15.32 -20.93
N PRO A 47 -0.64 -14.65 -19.77
CA PRO A 47 -1.90 -14.07 -19.29
C PRO A 47 -2.53 -13.14 -20.33
N LEU A 48 -3.86 -13.13 -20.37
CA LEU A 48 -4.60 -12.39 -21.36
C LEU A 48 -4.99 -10.99 -20.87
N ALA A 49 -4.36 -9.97 -21.42
CA ALA A 49 -4.75 -8.58 -21.24
C ALA A 49 -5.84 -8.20 -22.24
N VAL A 50 -6.98 -7.75 -21.76
CA VAL A 50 -8.18 -7.46 -22.58
C VAL A 50 -8.38 -5.96 -22.65
N LEU A 51 -8.22 -5.40 -23.83
CA LEU A 51 -8.59 -4.01 -24.15
C LEU A 51 -10.08 -4.04 -24.54
N ARG A 52 -10.98 -3.71 -23.60
CA ARG A 52 -12.44 -3.80 -23.83
C ARG A 52 -12.94 -2.75 -24.79
N ASP A 53 -12.30 -1.59 -24.79
CA ASP A 53 -12.60 -0.46 -25.68
C ASP A 53 -11.35 0.37 -25.98
N ARG A 54 -11.53 1.42 -26.79
CA ARG A 54 -10.44 2.32 -27.22
C ARG A 54 -9.97 3.24 -26.08
N ASP A 55 -10.77 3.43 -25.04
CA ASP A 55 -10.43 4.30 -23.91
C ASP A 55 -9.29 3.73 -23.08
N ALA A 56 -9.08 2.40 -23.11
CA ALA A 56 -7.88 1.80 -22.54
C ALA A 56 -6.60 2.46 -23.08
N LEU A 57 -6.50 2.58 -24.41
CA LEU A 57 -5.34 3.21 -25.05
C LEU A 57 -5.33 4.74 -24.89
N ARG A 58 -6.50 5.39 -24.85
CA ARG A 58 -6.61 6.83 -24.61
C ARG A 58 -6.11 7.21 -23.21
N HIS A 59 -6.40 6.43 -22.18
CA HIS A 59 -5.84 6.61 -20.83
C HIS A 59 -4.31 6.51 -20.85
N ILE A 60 -3.76 5.48 -21.52
CA ILE A 60 -2.31 5.27 -21.64
C ILE A 60 -1.65 6.42 -22.41
N LEU A 61 -2.24 6.88 -23.50
CA LEU A 61 -1.71 8.01 -24.30
C LEU A 61 -1.78 9.33 -23.54
N ALA A 62 -2.84 9.57 -22.78
CA ALA A 62 -3.02 10.80 -21.98
C ALA A 62 -2.02 10.87 -20.82
N ARG A 63 -1.62 9.73 -20.26
CA ARG A 63 -0.64 9.61 -19.18
C ARG A 63 0.22 8.36 -19.39
N PRO A 64 1.26 8.44 -20.23
CA PRO A 64 2.12 7.29 -20.50
C PRO A 64 2.75 6.72 -19.23
N GLY A 65 2.84 5.38 -19.17
CA GLY A 65 3.40 4.64 -18.05
C GLY A 65 2.36 4.13 -17.05
N GLU A 66 2.78 3.95 -15.81
CA GLU A 66 2.02 3.30 -14.73
C GLU A 66 0.63 3.92 -14.51
N LEU A 67 0.53 5.24 -14.47
CA LEU A 67 -0.74 5.92 -14.17
C LEU A 67 -1.79 5.72 -15.28
N GLY A 68 -1.39 5.75 -16.54
CA GLY A 68 -2.32 5.52 -17.65
C GLY A 68 -2.80 4.08 -17.69
N LEU A 69 -1.92 3.11 -17.43
CA LEU A 69 -2.28 1.70 -17.29
C LEU A 69 -3.23 1.48 -16.11
N ALA A 70 -2.92 2.10 -14.97
CA ALA A 70 -3.77 2.03 -13.78
C ALA A 70 -5.16 2.62 -14.04
N ARG A 71 -5.26 3.79 -14.69
CA ARG A 71 -6.54 4.39 -15.07
C ARG A 71 -7.36 3.49 -15.99
N ALA A 72 -6.73 2.92 -17.02
CA ALA A 72 -7.38 1.98 -17.94
C ALA A 72 -7.91 0.74 -17.20
N TYR A 73 -7.14 0.22 -16.24
CA TYR A 73 -7.55 -0.92 -15.42
C TYR A 73 -8.68 -0.54 -14.44
N VAL A 74 -8.54 0.55 -13.71
CA VAL A 74 -9.52 1.02 -12.72
C VAL A 74 -10.89 1.29 -13.35
N THR A 75 -10.92 1.91 -14.54
CA THR A 75 -12.18 2.15 -15.29
C THR A 75 -12.76 0.89 -15.95
N GLY A 76 -12.02 -0.22 -15.97
CA GLY A 76 -12.45 -1.45 -16.62
C GLY A 76 -12.24 -1.49 -18.15
N SER A 77 -11.71 -0.41 -18.75
CA SER A 77 -11.35 -0.38 -20.18
C SER A 77 -10.21 -1.35 -20.52
N LEU A 78 -9.31 -1.58 -19.56
CA LEU A 78 -8.31 -2.65 -19.57
C LEU A 78 -8.67 -3.67 -18.50
N ASP A 79 -8.55 -4.96 -18.81
CA ASP A 79 -8.75 -6.04 -17.86
C ASP A 79 -7.69 -7.14 -18.03
N VAL A 80 -7.64 -8.08 -17.09
CA VAL A 80 -6.82 -9.29 -17.18
C VAL A 80 -7.74 -10.49 -16.95
N GLU A 81 -7.81 -11.36 -17.93
CA GLU A 81 -8.47 -12.68 -17.77
C GLU A 81 -7.44 -13.66 -17.19
N GLY A 82 -7.77 -14.27 -16.05
CA GLY A 82 -6.91 -15.15 -15.28
C GLY A 82 -6.33 -14.48 -14.07
N ASP A 83 -5.11 -14.86 -13.70
CA ASP A 83 -4.44 -14.37 -12.49
C ASP A 83 -3.73 -13.03 -12.76
N LEU A 84 -4.22 -11.96 -12.09
CA LEU A 84 -3.61 -10.63 -12.16
C LEU A 84 -2.18 -10.63 -11.58
N THR A 85 -1.90 -11.49 -10.60
CA THR A 85 -0.57 -11.62 -10.00
C THR A 85 0.44 -12.15 -11.01
N ASP A 86 0.08 -13.20 -11.76
CA ASP A 86 0.94 -13.75 -12.84
C ASP A 86 1.17 -12.69 -13.93
N ALA A 87 0.12 -11.99 -14.36
CA ALA A 87 0.24 -10.96 -15.39
C ALA A 87 1.20 -9.83 -14.97
N LEU A 88 1.05 -9.30 -13.75
CA LEU A 88 1.94 -8.23 -13.24
C LEU A 88 3.36 -8.74 -13.03
N SER A 89 3.53 -9.95 -12.50
CA SER A 89 4.84 -10.56 -12.28
C SER A 89 5.61 -10.69 -13.61
N ARG A 90 4.96 -11.18 -14.66
CA ARG A 90 5.56 -11.30 -16.01
C ARG A 90 5.93 -9.94 -16.62
N VAL A 91 5.05 -8.94 -16.47
CA VAL A 91 5.33 -7.58 -16.94
C VAL A 91 6.55 -7.00 -16.20
N TRP A 92 6.60 -7.13 -14.88
CA TRP A 92 7.73 -6.63 -14.10
C TRP A 92 9.03 -7.41 -14.34
N ALA A 93 8.95 -8.72 -14.50
CA ALA A 93 10.12 -9.54 -14.91
C ALA A 93 10.65 -9.08 -16.26
N SER A 94 9.76 -8.89 -17.25
CA SER A 94 10.15 -8.39 -18.57
C SER A 94 10.83 -7.02 -18.50
N VAL A 95 10.32 -6.10 -17.67
CA VAL A 95 10.95 -4.79 -17.47
C VAL A 95 12.34 -4.90 -16.82
N ARG A 96 12.50 -5.81 -15.84
CA ARG A 96 13.81 -6.01 -15.16
C ARG A 96 14.83 -6.66 -16.07
N GLU A 97 14.44 -7.66 -16.83
CA GLU A 97 15.36 -8.48 -17.66
C GLU A 97 15.67 -7.81 -18.99
N ASN A 98 14.67 -7.25 -19.64
CA ASN A 98 14.82 -6.67 -20.96
C ASN A 98 14.95 -5.13 -20.93
N GLY A 99 14.62 -4.49 -19.80
CA GLY A 99 14.49 -3.03 -19.72
C GLY A 99 13.26 -2.52 -20.48
N THR A 100 13.15 -1.21 -20.55
CA THR A 100 12.16 -0.52 -21.41
C THR A 100 12.89 0.38 -22.39
N SER A 101 12.42 0.43 -23.65
CA SER A 101 12.95 1.35 -24.63
C SER A 101 11.91 2.42 -25.01
N LEU A 102 12.39 3.65 -25.19
CA LEU A 102 11.57 4.69 -25.79
C LEU A 102 11.63 4.50 -27.31
N PRO A 103 10.48 4.47 -28.02
CA PRO A 103 10.46 4.35 -29.44
C PRO A 103 11.25 5.46 -30.14
N GLY A 104 11.97 5.12 -31.18
CA GLY A 104 12.61 6.10 -32.05
C GLY A 104 11.60 6.90 -32.90
N PRO A 105 12.02 7.99 -33.58
CA PRO A 105 11.09 8.83 -34.37
C PRO A 105 10.29 8.07 -35.41
N ALA A 106 10.90 7.09 -36.09
CA ALA A 106 10.22 6.26 -37.11
C ALA A 106 9.17 5.32 -36.47
N GLU A 107 9.46 4.80 -35.28
CA GLU A 107 8.53 3.95 -34.54
C GLU A 107 7.37 4.77 -34.00
N TRP A 108 7.60 5.97 -33.49
CA TRP A 108 6.56 6.93 -33.12
C TRP A 108 5.64 7.28 -34.30
N ALA A 109 6.21 7.55 -35.48
CA ALA A 109 5.41 7.84 -36.68
C ALA A 109 4.57 6.62 -37.12
N ARG A 110 5.08 5.41 -36.94
CA ARG A 110 4.34 4.17 -37.21
C ARG A 110 3.22 3.98 -36.18
N ALA A 111 3.53 4.14 -34.88
CA ALA A 111 2.57 4.05 -33.80
C ALA A 111 1.41 5.06 -34.00
N ALA A 112 1.73 6.32 -34.27
CA ALA A 112 0.73 7.36 -34.50
C ALA A 112 -0.21 7.02 -35.68
N ARG A 113 0.32 6.54 -36.81
CA ARG A 113 -0.50 6.10 -37.96
C ARG A 113 -1.41 4.93 -37.59
N THR A 114 -0.90 3.95 -36.85
CA THR A 114 -1.68 2.81 -36.37
C THR A 114 -2.80 3.26 -35.43
N LEU A 115 -2.51 4.09 -34.46
CA LEU A 115 -3.50 4.59 -33.50
C LEU A 115 -4.59 5.45 -34.16
N LEU A 116 -4.21 6.26 -35.16
CA LEU A 116 -5.16 7.01 -35.99
C LEU A 116 -6.07 6.06 -36.78
N ALA A 117 -5.51 5.06 -37.44
CA ALA A 117 -6.28 4.07 -38.23
C ALA A 117 -7.24 3.25 -37.36
N LEU A 118 -6.87 2.97 -36.11
CA LEU A 118 -7.70 2.26 -35.12
C LEU A 118 -8.75 3.17 -34.44
N GLY A 119 -8.77 4.47 -34.75
CA GLY A 119 -9.70 5.44 -34.15
C GLY A 119 -9.46 5.68 -32.65
N VAL A 120 -8.23 5.46 -32.18
CA VAL A 120 -7.86 5.65 -30.78
C VAL A 120 -7.64 7.12 -30.44
N VAL A 121 -7.18 7.91 -31.42
CA VAL A 121 -6.92 9.34 -31.21
C VAL A 121 -8.22 10.10 -30.96
N GLY A 122 -8.27 10.83 -29.84
CA GLY A 122 -9.44 11.60 -29.42
C GLY A 122 -9.20 12.29 -28.09
N SER A 123 -10.27 12.87 -27.53
CA SER A 123 -10.20 13.48 -26.19
C SER A 123 -9.83 12.44 -25.14
N PRO A 124 -8.97 12.79 -24.15
CA PRO A 124 -8.70 11.92 -23.02
C PRO A 124 -9.99 11.54 -22.28
N PRO A 125 -10.15 10.29 -21.85
CA PRO A 125 -11.28 9.91 -21.02
C PRO A 125 -11.25 10.67 -19.67
N PRO A 126 -12.39 10.76 -18.97
CA PRO A 126 -12.46 11.36 -17.64
C PRO A 126 -11.48 10.68 -16.67
N VAL A 127 -10.93 11.47 -15.74
CA VAL A 127 -10.12 10.92 -14.65
C VAL A 127 -11.04 10.11 -13.74
N PRO A 128 -10.66 8.87 -13.35
CA PRO A 128 -11.45 8.04 -12.46
C PRO A 128 -11.85 8.76 -11.17
N SER A 129 -13.07 8.49 -10.67
CA SER A 129 -13.59 9.14 -9.46
C SER A 129 -12.81 8.75 -8.20
N ALA A 130 -12.24 7.53 -8.19
CA ALA A 130 -11.42 7.01 -7.11
C ALA A 130 -10.03 7.69 -7.01
N GLU A 131 -9.62 8.51 -7.99
CA GLU A 131 -8.31 9.17 -7.97
C GLU A 131 -8.30 10.38 -7.02
N ALA A 132 -7.35 10.41 -6.08
CA ALA A 132 -7.18 11.47 -5.08
C ALA A 132 -6.93 12.83 -5.73
N ARG A 133 -7.61 13.86 -5.22
CA ARG A 133 -7.47 15.27 -5.65
C ARG A 133 -7.03 16.14 -4.49
N LEU A 134 -5.85 15.83 -3.94
CA LEU A 134 -5.33 16.60 -2.81
C LEU A 134 -4.82 17.98 -3.23
N ARG A 135 -5.07 18.97 -2.37
CA ARG A 135 -4.59 20.36 -2.50
C ARG A 135 -3.72 20.72 -1.29
N GLY A 136 -2.93 21.77 -1.41
CA GLY A 136 -2.10 22.29 -0.32
C GLY A 136 -0.66 21.75 -0.37
N ARG A 137 0.16 22.23 0.57
CA ARG A 137 1.58 21.86 0.67
C ARG A 137 1.70 20.44 1.23
N PRO A 138 2.50 19.54 0.61
CA PRO A 138 2.79 18.23 1.17
C PRO A 138 3.25 18.31 2.63
N HIS A 139 2.79 17.37 3.46
CA HIS A 139 3.09 17.26 4.89
C HIS A 139 2.68 18.46 5.75
N SER A 140 1.73 19.29 5.30
CA SER A 140 1.00 20.22 6.18
C SER A 140 -0.07 19.44 6.95
N SER A 141 -0.39 19.87 8.19
CA SER A 141 -1.40 19.20 9.02
C SER A 141 -2.76 19.07 8.32
N GLU A 142 -3.16 20.07 7.53
CA GLU A 142 -4.40 20.04 6.73
C GLU A 142 -4.33 19.00 5.61
N ARG A 143 -3.18 18.90 4.92
CA ARG A 143 -3.00 17.93 3.85
C ARG A 143 -2.82 16.51 4.37
N ASP A 144 -2.11 16.34 5.48
CA ASP A 144 -1.99 15.04 6.17
C ASP A 144 -3.38 14.53 6.59
N ALA A 145 -4.23 15.40 7.17
CA ALA A 145 -5.60 15.06 7.50
C ALA A 145 -6.43 14.71 6.26
N ALA A 146 -6.27 15.45 5.16
CA ALA A 146 -6.98 15.18 3.90
C ALA A 146 -6.51 13.88 3.22
N ALA A 147 -5.21 13.56 3.29
CA ALA A 147 -4.64 12.32 2.77
C ALA A 147 -5.14 11.11 3.57
N VAL A 148 -5.13 11.21 4.89
CA VAL A 148 -5.68 10.20 5.81
C VAL A 148 -7.17 10.03 5.55
N SER A 149 -7.94 11.14 5.46
CA SER A 149 -9.38 11.08 5.16
C SER A 149 -9.63 10.36 3.83
N HIS A 150 -8.93 10.73 2.75
CA HIS A 150 -9.10 10.09 1.45
C HIS A 150 -8.82 8.58 1.48
N HIS A 151 -7.77 8.16 2.16
CA HIS A 151 -7.42 6.74 2.26
C HIS A 151 -8.49 5.94 3.04
N TYR A 152 -9.03 6.53 4.10
CA TYR A 152 -10.02 5.87 4.98
C TYR A 152 -11.47 6.21 4.67
N ASP A 153 -11.76 7.12 3.72
CA ASP A 153 -13.13 7.52 3.31
C ASP A 153 -13.85 6.43 2.49
N ALA A 154 -13.16 5.37 2.08
CA ALA A 154 -13.80 4.16 1.54
C ALA A 154 -14.80 3.50 2.53
N GLY A 155 -14.80 3.96 3.80
CA GLY A 155 -15.71 3.54 4.86
C GLY A 155 -15.16 2.42 5.73
N ASN A 156 -15.58 2.37 7.01
CA ASN A 156 -15.19 1.30 7.93
C ASN A 156 -15.59 -0.06 7.37
N ASP A 157 -16.75 -0.15 6.71
CA ASP A 157 -17.32 -1.39 6.18
C ASP A 157 -16.40 -2.09 5.17
N LEU A 158 -15.62 -1.33 4.37
CA LEU A 158 -14.63 -1.90 3.45
C LEU A 158 -13.50 -2.59 4.23
N TYR A 159 -13.01 -1.94 5.28
CA TYR A 159 -11.93 -2.49 6.11
C TYR A 159 -12.43 -3.66 6.97
N GLU A 160 -13.65 -3.61 7.48
CA GLU A 160 -14.31 -4.73 8.17
C GLU A 160 -14.53 -5.94 7.24
N LEU A 161 -14.74 -5.68 5.94
CA LEU A 161 -14.84 -6.74 4.95
C LEU A 161 -13.48 -7.41 4.69
N LEU A 162 -12.39 -6.64 4.73
CA LEU A 162 -11.07 -7.05 4.27
C LEU A 162 -10.15 -7.54 5.40
N LEU A 163 -10.22 -6.89 6.57
CA LEU A 163 -9.33 -7.14 7.69
C LEU A 163 -9.86 -8.24 8.61
N ASP A 164 -9.01 -8.68 9.54
CA ASP A 164 -9.38 -9.55 10.64
C ASP A 164 -10.19 -8.79 11.73
N GLU A 165 -10.68 -9.52 12.73
CA GLU A 165 -11.49 -8.96 13.84
C GLU A 165 -10.77 -7.87 14.65
N SER A 166 -9.43 -7.87 14.68
CA SER A 166 -8.66 -6.82 15.35
C SER A 166 -8.61 -5.53 14.55
N MET A 167 -9.05 -5.54 13.29
CA MET A 167 -8.95 -4.41 12.36
C MET A 167 -7.53 -3.90 12.16
N ALA A 168 -6.54 -4.81 12.20
CA ALA A 168 -5.14 -4.46 12.03
C ALA A 168 -4.77 -4.29 10.56
N TYR A 169 -4.67 -3.04 10.09
CA TYR A 169 -4.22 -2.71 8.74
C TYR A 169 -2.72 -2.43 8.71
N SER A 170 -1.94 -3.45 9.02
CA SER A 170 -0.47 -3.42 9.05
C SER A 170 0.09 -4.85 8.94
N CYS A 171 1.39 -4.98 8.68
CA CYS A 171 2.05 -6.28 8.59
C CYS A 171 1.82 -7.13 9.84
N ALA A 172 1.28 -8.32 9.66
CA ALA A 172 1.13 -9.35 10.70
C ALA A 172 2.46 -10.06 10.97
N TYR A 173 2.55 -10.84 12.04
CA TYR A 173 3.72 -11.65 12.38
C TYR A 173 3.34 -13.13 12.36
N TRP A 174 3.68 -13.81 11.28
CA TRP A 174 3.34 -15.21 11.04
C TRP A 174 4.34 -16.13 11.75
N THR A 175 3.89 -16.86 12.74
CA THR A 175 4.73 -17.75 13.57
C THR A 175 4.55 -19.23 13.25
N SER A 176 3.53 -19.57 12.43
CA SER A 176 3.22 -20.96 12.05
C SER A 176 2.90 -21.09 10.56
N ASP A 177 3.19 -22.26 10.01
CA ASP A 177 2.77 -22.69 8.67
C ASP A 177 1.62 -23.70 8.72
N ASP A 178 1.02 -23.90 9.90
CA ASP A 178 -0.16 -24.75 10.06
C ASP A 178 -1.31 -24.20 9.20
N PRO A 179 -2.00 -25.03 8.40
CA PRO A 179 -3.15 -24.61 7.59
C PRO A 179 -4.31 -24.00 8.40
N GLY A 180 -4.41 -24.30 9.69
CA GLY A 180 -5.38 -23.70 10.60
C GLY A 180 -4.96 -22.36 11.17
N TYR A 181 -3.70 -21.92 10.97
CA TYR A 181 -3.20 -20.64 11.44
C TYR A 181 -3.63 -19.50 10.52
N THR A 182 -4.42 -18.60 11.04
CA THR A 182 -5.12 -17.57 10.28
C THR A 182 -4.41 -16.22 10.29
N LEU A 183 -4.91 -15.26 9.50
CA LEU A 183 -4.49 -13.85 9.58
C LEU A 183 -4.76 -13.25 10.97
N ALA A 184 -5.87 -13.60 11.62
CA ALA A 184 -6.19 -13.13 12.97
C ALA A 184 -5.16 -13.64 13.99
N ASP A 185 -4.71 -14.90 13.88
CA ASP A 185 -3.63 -15.43 14.72
C ASP A 185 -2.32 -14.67 14.52
N ALA A 186 -1.95 -14.42 13.26
CA ALA A 186 -0.73 -13.68 12.92
C ALA A 186 -0.78 -12.21 13.36
N GLN A 187 -1.95 -11.58 13.33
CA GLN A 187 -2.13 -10.23 13.85
C GLN A 187 -2.05 -10.20 15.39
N ARG A 188 -2.65 -11.17 16.07
CA ARG A 188 -2.52 -11.32 17.53
C ARG A 188 -1.05 -11.49 17.91
N ASP A 189 -0.33 -12.40 17.24
CA ASP A 189 1.09 -12.63 17.50
C ASP A 189 1.95 -11.37 17.23
N LYS A 190 1.58 -10.56 16.24
CA LYS A 190 2.22 -9.26 16.00
C LYS A 190 1.96 -8.28 17.13
N LEU A 191 0.72 -8.20 17.64
CA LEU A 191 0.37 -7.30 18.74
C LEU A 191 1.08 -7.72 20.04
N ASP A 192 1.14 -9.02 20.32
CA ASP A 192 1.92 -9.57 21.44
C ASP A 192 3.42 -9.27 21.29
N LEU A 193 3.98 -9.43 20.09
CA LEU A 193 5.38 -9.11 19.81
C LEU A 193 5.68 -7.63 20.09
N VAL A 194 4.77 -6.71 19.72
CA VAL A 194 4.90 -5.27 19.99
C VAL A 194 4.85 -5.01 21.50
N CYS A 195 3.83 -5.52 22.19
CA CYS A 195 3.66 -5.32 23.63
C CYS A 195 4.83 -5.90 24.44
N CYS A 196 5.28 -7.11 24.11
CA CYS A 196 6.45 -7.74 24.73
C CYS A 196 7.74 -6.95 24.45
N GLY A 197 7.93 -6.46 23.20
CA GLY A 197 9.06 -5.61 22.83
C GLY A 197 9.11 -4.32 23.65
N LEU A 198 7.96 -3.71 23.86
CA LEU A 198 7.79 -2.52 24.70
C LEU A 198 7.84 -2.84 26.19
N ARG A 199 7.76 -4.12 26.61
CA ARG A 199 7.68 -4.58 28.00
C ARG A 199 6.48 -4.00 28.75
N LEU A 200 5.33 -3.93 28.08
CA LEU A 200 4.12 -3.41 28.70
C LEU A 200 3.62 -4.33 29.81
N GLY A 201 3.25 -3.73 30.92
CA GLY A 201 2.60 -4.35 32.05
C GLY A 201 1.44 -3.51 32.58
N GLU A 202 0.79 -4.01 33.64
CA GLU A 202 -0.35 -3.37 34.27
C GLU A 202 0.00 -1.95 34.77
N GLY A 203 -0.80 -0.97 34.33
CA GLY A 203 -0.64 0.43 34.71
C GLY A 203 0.39 1.22 33.92
N ASP A 204 1.23 0.56 33.08
CA ASP A 204 2.18 1.25 32.20
C ASP A 204 1.45 2.18 31.22
N ARG A 205 2.03 3.34 30.96
CA ARG A 205 1.48 4.35 30.06
C ARG A 205 2.04 4.18 28.66
N LEU A 206 1.15 3.83 27.71
CA LEU A 206 1.47 3.71 26.28
C LEU A 206 0.93 4.91 25.50
N LEU A 207 1.75 5.51 24.66
CA LEU A 207 1.30 6.40 23.58
C LEU A 207 1.29 5.62 22.26
N ASP A 208 0.09 5.46 21.66
CA ASP A 208 -0.11 4.82 20.35
C ASP A 208 -0.29 5.90 19.27
N VAL A 209 0.74 6.11 18.45
CA VAL A 209 0.82 7.18 17.46
C VAL A 209 0.34 6.69 16.10
N GLY A 210 -0.84 7.14 15.68
CA GLY A 210 -1.51 6.65 14.50
C GLY A 210 -2.21 5.32 14.78
N CYS A 211 -3.10 5.32 15.77
CA CYS A 211 -3.71 4.09 16.31
C CYS A 211 -4.61 3.31 15.31
N GLY A 212 -4.90 3.88 14.14
CA GLY A 212 -5.80 3.25 13.18
C GLY A 212 -7.15 2.90 13.80
N TRP A 213 -7.64 1.69 13.58
CA TRP A 213 -8.88 1.17 14.21
C TRP A 213 -8.65 0.56 15.59
N GLY A 214 -7.51 0.84 16.22
CA GLY A 214 -7.27 0.55 17.64
C GLY A 214 -6.77 -0.86 17.93
N SER A 215 -6.26 -1.59 16.95
CA SER A 215 -5.78 -2.97 17.17
C SER A 215 -4.76 -3.05 18.30
N LEU A 216 -3.69 -2.24 18.27
CA LEU A 216 -2.69 -2.21 19.34
C LEU A 216 -3.25 -1.60 20.63
N THR A 217 -3.98 -0.50 20.53
CA THR A 217 -4.62 0.20 21.65
C THR A 217 -5.47 -0.73 22.50
N LEU A 218 -6.41 -1.46 21.87
CA LEU A 218 -7.33 -2.38 22.57
C LEU A 218 -6.58 -3.61 23.10
N HIS A 219 -5.65 -4.15 22.32
CA HIS A 219 -4.84 -5.31 22.73
C HIS A 219 -3.98 -5.00 23.95
N ALA A 220 -3.27 -3.87 23.96
CA ALA A 220 -2.42 -3.45 25.08
C ALA A 220 -3.24 -3.21 26.37
N ALA A 221 -4.40 -2.58 26.25
CA ALA A 221 -5.29 -2.35 27.40
C ALA A 221 -5.87 -3.66 27.94
N ARG A 222 -6.39 -4.52 27.05
CA ARG A 222 -7.08 -5.77 27.42
C ARG A 222 -6.14 -6.82 28.00
N HIS A 223 -5.00 -7.04 27.35
CA HIS A 223 -4.11 -8.18 27.66
C HIS A 223 -2.92 -7.83 28.55
N HIS A 224 -2.56 -6.55 28.60
CA HIS A 224 -1.43 -6.08 29.41
C HIS A 224 -1.83 -5.09 30.51
N GLY A 225 -3.11 -4.68 30.60
CA GLY A 225 -3.57 -3.70 31.59
C GLY A 225 -2.94 -2.31 31.41
N ALA A 226 -2.41 -2.02 30.23
CA ALA A 226 -1.74 -0.74 29.96
C ALA A 226 -2.76 0.41 29.86
N ARG A 227 -2.36 1.59 30.30
CA ARG A 227 -3.08 2.85 30.12
C ARG A 227 -2.67 3.48 28.80
N VAL A 228 -3.59 3.49 27.84
CA VAL A 228 -3.27 3.88 26.45
C VAL A 228 -3.82 5.26 26.13
N THR A 229 -2.95 6.18 25.70
CA THR A 229 -3.32 7.39 24.98
C THR A 229 -3.14 7.11 23.50
N ALA A 230 -4.24 7.02 22.74
CA ALA A 230 -4.26 6.72 21.32
C ALA A 230 -4.56 7.99 20.52
N VAL A 231 -3.77 8.30 19.48
CA VAL A 231 -3.99 9.47 18.63
C VAL A 231 -4.16 9.08 17.16
N THR A 232 -5.13 9.72 16.50
CA THR A 232 -5.40 9.58 15.08
C THR A 232 -5.87 10.90 14.47
N LEU A 233 -5.70 11.07 13.15
CA LEU A 233 -6.24 12.20 12.37
C LEU A 233 -7.62 11.90 11.76
N SER A 234 -8.09 10.65 11.81
CA SER A 234 -9.37 10.24 11.26
C SER A 234 -10.46 10.28 12.34
N ALA A 235 -11.47 11.13 12.15
CA ALA A 235 -12.64 11.15 13.02
C ALA A 235 -13.39 9.80 13.04
N ARG A 236 -13.46 9.12 11.88
CA ARG A 236 -14.08 7.80 11.76
C ARG A 236 -13.35 6.74 12.61
N GLN A 237 -12.02 6.72 12.53
CA GLN A 237 -11.21 5.83 13.36
C GLN A 237 -11.38 6.14 14.85
N ARG A 238 -11.31 7.42 15.25
CA ARG A 238 -11.51 7.85 16.62
C ARG A 238 -12.87 7.36 17.14
N ASP A 239 -13.95 7.55 16.38
CA ASP A 239 -15.31 7.18 16.78
C ASP A 239 -15.47 5.66 16.86
N HIS A 240 -14.92 4.91 15.91
CA HIS A 240 -14.88 3.44 15.93
C HIS A 240 -14.16 2.91 17.17
N VAL A 241 -12.93 3.39 17.42
CA VAL A 241 -12.14 2.94 18.58
C VAL A 241 -12.83 3.32 19.90
N ALA A 242 -13.38 4.54 20.01
CA ALA A 242 -14.10 4.98 21.18
C ALA A 242 -15.39 4.14 21.45
N ALA A 243 -16.05 3.66 20.40
CA ALA A 243 -17.19 2.73 20.55
C ALA A 243 -16.71 1.39 21.11
N ARG A 244 -15.68 0.78 20.51
CA ARG A 244 -15.12 -0.49 20.98
C ARG A 244 -14.58 -0.41 22.41
N VAL A 245 -13.92 0.69 22.78
CA VAL A 245 -13.45 0.93 24.15
C VAL A 245 -14.59 0.84 25.16
N ARG A 246 -15.77 1.43 24.84
CA ARG A 246 -16.94 1.36 25.70
C ARG A 246 -17.55 -0.05 25.74
N GLU A 247 -17.71 -0.68 24.59
CA GLU A 247 -18.29 -2.03 24.44
C GLU A 247 -17.45 -3.08 25.18
N GLU A 248 -16.14 -2.93 25.20
CA GLU A 248 -15.20 -3.83 25.85
C GLU A 248 -14.91 -3.48 27.31
N GLY A 249 -15.52 -2.40 27.84
CA GLY A 249 -15.32 -1.98 29.24
C GLY A 249 -13.92 -1.42 29.55
N LEU A 250 -13.22 -0.88 28.55
CA LEU A 250 -11.84 -0.39 28.66
C LEU A 250 -11.73 1.13 28.90
N SER A 251 -12.86 1.80 29.23
CA SER A 251 -12.90 3.27 29.34
C SER A 251 -11.98 3.86 30.43
N ASP A 252 -11.64 3.09 31.45
CA ASP A 252 -10.70 3.52 32.50
C ASP A 252 -9.22 3.39 32.08
N LEU A 253 -8.94 2.65 31.01
CA LEU A 253 -7.58 2.37 30.52
C LEU A 253 -7.26 3.10 29.21
N VAL A 254 -8.26 3.47 28.39
CA VAL A 254 -8.01 3.98 27.03
C VAL A 254 -8.62 5.35 26.82
N GLU A 255 -7.80 6.29 26.42
CA GLU A 255 -8.19 7.59 25.90
C GLU A 255 -7.87 7.70 24.42
N VAL A 256 -8.90 7.98 23.58
CA VAL A 256 -8.73 8.13 22.10
C VAL A 256 -8.93 9.60 21.73
N ARG A 257 -7.93 10.19 21.09
CA ARG A 257 -7.92 11.60 20.71
C ARG A 257 -7.90 11.79 19.20
N LEU A 258 -8.75 12.67 18.68
CA LEU A 258 -8.62 13.21 17.33
C LEU A 258 -7.55 14.32 17.38
N GLN A 259 -6.29 13.94 17.24
CA GLN A 259 -5.17 14.83 17.50
C GLN A 259 -3.98 14.45 16.62
N HIS A 260 -3.29 15.48 16.08
CA HIS A 260 -2.02 15.26 15.41
C HIS A 260 -0.93 14.89 16.43
N TYR A 261 -0.06 13.93 16.11
CA TYR A 261 1.04 13.53 17.00
C TYR A 261 1.97 14.72 17.39
N ARG A 262 2.05 15.74 16.52
CA ARG A 262 2.82 16.97 16.77
C ARG A 262 2.27 17.78 17.95
N ASP A 263 0.98 17.65 18.23
CA ASP A 263 0.27 18.45 19.23
C ASP A 263 0.08 17.71 20.55
N VAL A 264 0.59 16.46 20.67
CA VAL A 264 0.63 15.73 21.93
C VAL A 264 1.61 16.41 22.87
N THR A 265 1.12 16.90 23.98
CA THR A 265 1.91 17.59 25.03
C THR A 265 2.23 16.70 26.24
N ASP A 266 1.46 15.63 26.43
CA ASP A 266 1.71 14.65 27.50
C ASP A 266 3.11 14.04 27.35
N ASP A 267 3.76 13.78 28.46
CA ASP A 267 5.09 13.16 28.52
C ASP A 267 5.17 12.08 29.62
N GLY A 268 6.34 11.51 29.79
CA GLY A 268 6.58 10.50 30.81
C GLY A 268 5.90 9.15 30.50
N PHE A 269 5.67 8.82 29.23
CA PHE A 269 5.18 7.51 28.84
C PHE A 269 6.26 6.43 29.07
N ASP A 270 5.83 5.27 29.55
CA ASP A 270 6.67 4.08 29.70
C ASP A 270 7.02 3.52 28.32
N ALA A 271 6.08 3.62 27.38
CA ALA A 271 6.22 3.15 26.02
C ALA A 271 5.58 4.10 25.00
N VAL A 272 6.16 4.13 23.80
CA VAL A 272 5.59 4.77 22.61
C VAL A 272 5.62 3.77 21.46
N ALA A 273 4.51 3.65 20.73
CA ALA A 273 4.42 2.84 19.53
C ALA A 273 4.03 3.71 18.33
N ALA A 274 4.58 3.39 17.16
CA ALA A 274 4.18 3.95 15.87
C ALA A 274 4.20 2.82 14.82
N ILE A 275 3.02 2.29 14.51
CA ILE A 275 2.87 1.12 13.64
C ILE A 275 2.40 1.57 12.26
N GLU A 276 3.29 1.46 11.25
CA GLU A 276 3.07 1.85 9.86
C GLU A 276 2.52 3.27 9.70
N MET A 277 3.17 4.19 10.43
CA MET A 277 2.92 5.63 10.40
C MET A 277 4.13 6.40 9.84
N GLY A 278 5.35 5.87 10.01
CA GLY A 278 6.59 6.56 9.66
C GLY A 278 6.75 6.85 8.17
N GLU A 279 6.17 6.04 7.30
CA GLU A 279 6.14 6.23 5.85
C GLU A 279 5.27 7.41 5.39
N HIS A 280 4.34 7.86 6.24
CA HIS A 280 3.52 9.05 6.01
C HIS A 280 4.19 10.33 6.51
N VAL A 281 5.33 10.18 7.20
CA VAL A 281 6.14 11.31 7.65
C VAL A 281 7.12 11.72 6.54
N GLY A 282 6.98 12.94 6.04
CA GLY A 282 7.82 13.50 5.00
C GLY A 282 9.32 13.42 5.29
N ARG A 283 10.12 13.55 4.24
CA ARG A 283 11.59 13.41 4.34
C ARG A 283 12.18 14.29 5.44
N ASP A 284 11.86 15.59 5.41
CA ASP A 284 12.43 16.59 6.31
C ASP A 284 11.76 16.58 7.70
N GLU A 285 10.59 15.95 7.80
CA GLU A 285 9.80 15.88 9.03
C GLU A 285 10.16 14.69 9.92
N TYR A 286 10.93 13.70 9.41
CA TYR A 286 11.20 12.49 10.18
C TYR A 286 12.15 12.73 11.37
N ALA A 287 13.17 13.55 11.23
CA ALA A 287 14.04 13.89 12.34
C ALA A 287 13.30 14.65 13.47
N PRO A 288 12.42 15.66 13.18
CA PRO A 288 11.48 16.19 14.15
C PRO A 288 10.54 15.15 14.78
N PHE A 289 10.00 14.24 13.97
CA PHE A 289 9.16 13.13 14.43
C PHE A 289 9.89 12.24 15.44
N ALA A 290 11.08 11.76 15.12
CA ALA A 290 11.89 10.95 16.00
C ALA A 290 12.19 11.66 17.34
N ARG A 291 12.51 12.97 17.31
CA ARG A 291 12.70 13.77 18.53
C ARG A 291 11.43 13.86 19.36
N ARG A 292 10.25 14.06 18.75
CA ARG A 292 8.99 14.08 19.48
C ARG A 292 8.70 12.76 20.17
N LEU A 293 8.91 11.62 19.48
CA LEU A 293 8.73 10.31 20.09
C LEU A 293 9.69 10.12 21.30
N HIS A 294 10.95 10.53 21.15
CA HIS A 294 11.93 10.53 22.25
C HIS A 294 11.44 11.36 23.43
N ASP A 295 10.96 12.59 23.20
CA ASP A 295 10.59 13.53 24.26
C ASP A 295 9.32 13.10 25.02
N ARG A 296 8.45 12.30 24.41
CA ARG A 296 7.26 11.72 25.08
C ARG A 296 7.61 10.60 26.06
N LEU A 297 8.73 9.90 25.85
CA LEU A 297 9.16 8.82 26.72
C LEU A 297 9.73 9.35 28.05
N ARG A 298 9.51 8.63 29.15
CA ARG A 298 10.32 8.79 30.34
C ARG A 298 11.76 8.27 30.14
N SER A 299 12.68 8.60 31.04
CA SER A 299 14.00 7.95 31.09
C SER A 299 13.82 6.43 31.24
N GLY A 300 14.56 5.63 30.48
CA GLY A 300 14.39 4.18 30.40
C GLY A 300 13.16 3.70 29.61
N GLY A 301 12.30 4.61 29.13
CA GLY A 301 11.12 4.29 28.34
C GLY A 301 11.47 3.72 26.97
N ARG A 302 10.56 2.95 26.37
CA ARG A 302 10.79 2.15 25.16
C ARG A 302 9.97 2.66 23.98
N LEU A 303 10.60 2.70 22.83
CA LEU A 303 9.96 3.01 21.53
C LEU A 303 9.95 1.77 20.65
N LEU A 304 8.82 1.50 20.02
CA LEU A 304 8.77 0.57 18.89
C LEU A 304 8.18 1.28 17.67
N VAL A 305 8.95 1.30 16.60
CA VAL A 305 8.49 1.74 15.27
C VAL A 305 8.41 0.53 14.37
N GLN A 306 7.26 0.28 13.76
CA GLN A 306 7.11 -0.62 12.62
C GLN A 306 6.77 0.22 11.41
N GLN A 307 7.54 0.11 10.34
CA GLN A 307 7.28 0.88 9.12
C GLN A 307 7.84 0.22 7.87
N MET A 308 7.28 0.58 6.74
CA MET A 308 7.80 0.17 5.44
C MET A 308 9.15 0.82 5.17
N SER A 309 10.02 0.07 4.50
CA SER A 309 11.33 0.53 4.06
C SER A 309 11.54 0.27 2.58
N ARG A 310 12.42 1.03 1.95
CA ARG A 310 12.75 0.87 0.54
C ARG A 310 14.20 1.25 0.29
N ARG A 311 14.89 0.40 -0.50
CA ARG A 311 16.24 0.71 -0.98
C ARG A 311 16.16 1.58 -2.23
N GLY A 312 17.06 2.56 -2.36
CA GLY A 312 17.26 3.34 -3.58
C GLY A 312 16.64 4.73 -3.59
N ALA A 313 16.69 5.38 -4.75
CA ALA A 313 16.44 6.82 -4.92
C ALA A 313 14.96 7.20 -5.08
N GLN A 314 14.04 6.25 -5.16
CA GLN A 314 12.61 6.51 -5.34
C GLN A 314 11.83 6.11 -4.08
N PRO A 315 11.65 7.02 -3.12
CA PRO A 315 11.03 6.71 -1.83
C PRO A 315 9.52 6.53 -1.91
N GLY A 316 8.84 7.07 -2.91
CA GLY A 316 7.39 6.94 -3.09
C GLY A 316 6.93 5.59 -3.60
N GLY A 317 5.64 5.31 -3.49
CA GLY A 317 5.02 4.08 -3.98
C GLY A 317 4.86 3.98 -5.50
N GLY A 318 5.13 5.07 -6.23
CA GLY A 318 4.88 5.22 -7.65
C GLY A 318 3.56 5.96 -7.94
N PRO A 319 3.33 6.38 -9.20
CA PRO A 319 2.20 7.21 -9.58
C PRO A 319 0.82 6.61 -9.25
N PHE A 320 0.67 5.29 -9.26
CA PHE A 320 -0.57 4.63 -8.85
C PHE A 320 -0.81 4.78 -7.34
N ILE A 321 0.18 4.41 -6.53
CA ILE A 321 0.06 4.51 -5.06
C ILE A 321 -0.18 5.95 -4.63
N GLU A 322 0.57 6.91 -5.20
CA GLU A 322 0.45 8.34 -4.91
C GLU A 322 -0.94 8.92 -5.25
N ARG A 323 -1.62 8.34 -6.25
CA ARG A 323 -2.91 8.85 -6.71
C ARG A 323 -4.12 8.14 -6.14
N TYR A 324 -3.98 6.89 -5.70
CA TYR A 324 -5.13 6.09 -5.31
C TYR A 324 -5.07 5.57 -3.88
N ILE A 325 -3.88 5.43 -3.28
CA ILE A 325 -3.72 4.74 -2.00
C ILE A 325 -3.13 5.68 -0.94
N ALA A 326 -1.87 6.05 -1.07
CA ALA A 326 -1.14 6.78 -0.05
C ALA A 326 -0.36 7.94 -0.67
N PRO A 327 -1.01 9.10 -0.84
CA PRO A 327 -0.34 10.31 -1.27
C PRO A 327 0.77 10.73 -0.30
N ASP A 328 1.83 11.33 -0.86
CA ASP A 328 2.96 11.89 -0.10
C ASP A 328 3.77 10.84 0.72
N MET A 329 3.67 9.55 0.37
CA MET A 329 4.40 8.48 1.04
C MET A 329 5.92 8.62 0.84
N HIS A 330 6.68 8.43 1.92
CA HIS A 330 8.15 8.47 1.91
C HIS A 330 8.76 7.29 2.66
N MET A 331 9.09 6.22 1.93
CA MET A 331 9.78 5.06 2.47
C MET A 331 11.29 5.29 2.46
N ARG A 332 11.94 5.08 3.60
CA ARG A 332 13.39 5.26 3.79
C ARG A 332 14.11 3.92 3.79
N PRO A 333 15.40 3.88 3.43
CA PRO A 333 16.25 2.76 3.79
C PRO A 333 16.27 2.57 5.31
N LEU A 334 16.25 1.30 5.75
CA LEU A 334 16.29 0.96 7.17
C LEU A 334 17.41 1.66 7.93
N GLY A 335 18.63 1.69 7.37
CA GLY A 335 19.78 2.35 8.00
C GLY A 335 19.60 3.86 8.19
N GLU A 336 18.89 4.55 7.30
CA GLU A 336 18.54 5.97 7.45
C GLU A 336 17.58 6.16 8.64
N THR A 337 16.55 5.31 8.73
CA THR A 337 15.59 5.36 9.84
C THR A 337 16.28 5.14 11.19
N VAL A 338 17.14 4.12 11.29
CA VAL A 338 17.94 3.86 12.50
C VAL A 338 18.78 5.08 12.89
N GLY A 339 19.52 5.65 11.93
CA GLY A 339 20.36 6.83 12.19
C GLY A 339 19.56 8.06 12.64
N LEU A 340 18.31 8.25 12.12
CA LEU A 340 17.43 9.35 12.55
C LEU A 340 16.89 9.14 13.97
N LEU A 341 16.60 7.90 14.38
CA LEU A 341 16.19 7.58 15.75
C LEU A 341 17.35 7.79 16.73
N GLU A 342 18.55 7.32 16.39
CA GLU A 342 19.75 7.52 17.23
C GLU A 342 20.14 9.00 17.29
N GLY A 343 20.04 9.74 16.19
CA GLY A 343 20.24 11.18 16.14
C GLY A 343 19.25 11.99 16.98
N ALA A 344 18.10 11.40 17.33
CA ALA A 344 17.13 11.97 18.26
C ALA A 344 17.46 11.69 19.74
N GLY A 345 18.50 10.91 20.04
CA GLY A 345 18.92 10.54 21.39
C GLY A 345 18.38 9.19 21.87
N LEU A 346 17.77 8.41 21.01
CA LEU A 346 17.33 7.05 21.28
C LEU A 346 18.50 6.06 21.11
N GLU A 347 18.48 4.97 21.85
CA GLU A 347 19.41 3.85 21.68
C GLU A 347 18.66 2.70 21.02
N VAL A 348 19.00 2.36 19.77
CA VAL A 348 18.40 1.22 19.07
C VAL A 348 18.88 -0.08 19.68
N ARG A 349 17.97 -0.92 20.15
CA ARG A 349 18.23 -2.20 20.83
C ARG A 349 18.00 -3.41 19.95
N GLY A 350 17.26 -3.24 18.88
CA GLY A 350 17.00 -4.33 17.94
C GLY A 350 16.26 -3.88 16.71
N VAL A 351 16.48 -4.62 15.64
CA VAL A 351 15.77 -4.48 14.37
C VAL A 351 15.32 -5.87 13.93
N ARG A 352 14.07 -5.98 13.52
CA ARG A 352 13.47 -7.19 12.96
C ARG A 352 12.94 -6.88 11.57
N ALA A 353 13.51 -7.50 10.55
CA ALA A 353 12.94 -7.47 9.22
C ALA A 353 11.72 -8.39 9.14
N MET A 354 10.62 -7.90 8.54
CA MET A 354 9.35 -8.60 8.49
C MET A 354 8.80 -8.69 7.05
N ARG A 355 9.63 -8.55 6.05
CA ARG A 355 9.22 -8.51 4.64
C ARG A 355 8.43 -9.74 4.22
N GLU A 356 8.86 -10.93 4.59
CA GLU A 356 8.22 -12.20 4.26
C GLU A 356 6.84 -12.32 4.95
N HIS A 357 6.70 -11.76 6.15
CA HIS A 357 5.42 -11.68 6.85
C HIS A 357 4.44 -10.77 6.12
N TYR A 358 4.93 -9.67 5.53
CA TYR A 358 4.04 -8.78 4.77
C TYR A 358 3.58 -9.41 3.45
N VAL A 359 4.42 -10.22 2.79
CA VAL A 359 3.98 -11.02 1.63
C VAL A 359 2.76 -11.86 2.00
N ARG A 360 2.84 -12.61 3.10
CA ARG A 360 1.73 -13.46 3.59
C ARG A 360 0.51 -12.61 3.96
N THR A 361 0.71 -11.49 4.64
CA THR A 361 -0.36 -10.58 5.05
C THR A 361 -1.10 -10.00 3.85
N ALA A 362 -0.37 -9.45 2.87
CA ALA A 362 -0.97 -8.88 1.67
C ALA A 362 -1.68 -9.94 0.82
N ARG A 363 -1.14 -11.16 0.74
CA ARG A 363 -1.79 -12.28 0.06
C ARG A 363 -3.08 -12.71 0.77
N ALA A 364 -3.08 -12.76 2.11
CA ALA A 364 -4.28 -13.07 2.88
C ALA A 364 -5.39 -12.03 2.65
N TRP A 365 -5.06 -10.74 2.63
CA TRP A 365 -6.03 -9.69 2.28
C TRP A 365 -6.51 -9.81 0.83
N LEU A 366 -5.61 -10.11 -0.12
CA LEU A 366 -5.98 -10.33 -1.53
C LEU A 366 -6.93 -11.51 -1.69
N GLU A 367 -6.69 -12.61 -0.97
CA GLU A 367 -7.55 -13.79 -0.97
C GLU A 367 -8.96 -13.47 -0.45
N VAL A 368 -9.07 -12.71 0.63
CA VAL A 368 -10.37 -12.23 1.13
C VAL A 368 -11.06 -11.36 0.09
N LEU A 369 -10.32 -10.40 -0.52
CA LEU A 369 -10.83 -9.52 -1.55
C LEU A 369 -11.38 -10.30 -2.75
N GLU A 370 -10.61 -11.27 -3.28
CA GLU A 370 -11.04 -12.07 -4.44
C GLU A 370 -12.30 -12.90 -4.13
N ARG A 371 -12.39 -13.50 -2.94
CA ARG A 371 -13.59 -14.25 -2.52
C ARG A 371 -14.83 -13.35 -2.36
N ARG A 372 -14.65 -12.10 -1.96
CA ARG A 372 -15.73 -11.16 -1.65
C ARG A 372 -15.78 -9.98 -2.61
N PHE A 373 -15.25 -10.17 -3.84
CA PHE A 373 -15.10 -9.06 -4.81
C PHE A 373 -16.43 -8.40 -5.16
N ASP A 374 -17.50 -9.18 -5.37
CA ASP A 374 -18.83 -8.65 -5.69
C ASP A 374 -19.44 -7.86 -4.51
N GLU A 375 -19.20 -8.28 -3.27
CA GLU A 375 -19.61 -7.54 -2.07
C GLU A 375 -18.86 -6.21 -1.99
N LEU A 376 -17.56 -6.21 -2.29
CA LEU A 376 -16.75 -5.01 -2.33
C LEU A 376 -17.21 -4.04 -3.43
N VAL A 377 -17.57 -4.57 -4.60
CA VAL A 377 -18.16 -3.77 -5.70
C VAL A 377 -19.49 -3.15 -5.28
N ALA A 378 -20.35 -3.92 -4.60
CA ALA A 378 -21.64 -3.41 -4.10
C ALA A 378 -21.45 -2.31 -3.05
N LEU A 379 -20.44 -2.43 -2.19
CA LEU A 379 -20.16 -1.52 -1.09
C LEU A 379 -19.48 -0.21 -1.54
N ALA A 380 -18.43 -0.32 -2.34
CA ALA A 380 -17.52 0.79 -2.64
C ALA A 380 -17.48 1.19 -4.13
N GLY A 381 -18.21 0.47 -4.97
CA GLY A 381 -18.22 0.65 -6.42
C GLY A 381 -17.06 -0.07 -7.14
N PRO A 382 -17.23 -0.29 -8.47
CA PRO A 382 -16.30 -1.09 -9.25
C PRO A 382 -14.90 -0.46 -9.36
N GLU A 383 -14.79 0.86 -9.46
CA GLU A 383 -13.48 1.53 -9.53
C GLU A 383 -12.67 1.29 -8.25
N THR A 384 -13.27 1.49 -7.08
CA THR A 384 -12.61 1.27 -5.79
C THR A 384 -12.21 -0.19 -5.60
N ALA A 385 -13.08 -1.14 -5.93
CA ALA A 385 -12.78 -2.56 -5.86
C ALA A 385 -11.56 -2.94 -6.74
N ARG A 386 -11.49 -2.40 -7.97
CA ARG A 386 -10.36 -2.60 -8.88
C ARG A 386 -9.07 -1.92 -8.39
N VAL A 387 -9.17 -0.75 -7.77
CA VAL A 387 -8.04 -0.08 -7.11
C VAL A 387 -7.44 -0.99 -6.03
N TRP A 388 -8.27 -1.50 -5.13
CA TRP A 388 -7.81 -2.37 -4.05
C TRP A 388 -7.22 -3.68 -4.54
N ARG A 389 -7.83 -4.29 -5.56
CA ARG A 389 -7.30 -5.50 -6.19
C ARG A 389 -5.90 -5.27 -6.77
N LEU A 390 -5.73 -4.20 -7.55
CA LEU A 390 -4.44 -3.83 -8.13
C LEU A 390 -3.40 -3.50 -7.06
N TYR A 391 -3.81 -2.78 -6.01
CA TYR A 391 -2.96 -2.39 -4.89
C TYR A 391 -2.43 -3.59 -4.10
N LEU A 392 -3.33 -4.50 -3.68
CA LEU A 392 -2.92 -5.66 -2.89
C LEU A 392 -2.04 -6.61 -3.71
N THR A 393 -2.39 -6.83 -4.99
CA THR A 393 -1.58 -7.64 -5.91
C THR A 393 -0.19 -7.02 -6.10
N GLY A 394 -0.13 -5.74 -6.43
CA GLY A 394 1.13 -5.03 -6.64
C GLY A 394 1.97 -4.92 -5.38
N GLY A 395 1.33 -4.72 -4.22
CA GLY A 395 1.98 -4.66 -2.91
C GLY A 395 2.62 -6.01 -2.53
N ALA A 396 1.87 -7.10 -2.62
CA ALA A 396 2.38 -8.44 -2.34
C ALA A 396 3.62 -8.77 -3.19
N LEU A 397 3.55 -8.52 -4.51
CA LEU A 397 4.68 -8.71 -5.41
C LEU A 397 5.87 -7.79 -5.09
N ALA A 398 5.63 -6.53 -4.68
CA ALA A 398 6.71 -5.61 -4.35
C ALA A 398 7.51 -6.07 -3.12
N PHE A 399 6.84 -6.64 -2.12
CA PHE A 399 7.51 -7.27 -0.97
C PHE A 399 8.18 -8.58 -1.38
N GLU A 400 7.52 -9.44 -2.15
CA GLU A 400 8.07 -10.73 -2.61
C GLU A 400 9.37 -10.56 -3.40
N GLU A 401 9.40 -9.59 -4.31
CA GLU A 401 10.59 -9.27 -5.12
C GLU A 401 11.65 -8.44 -4.35
N GLY A 402 11.44 -8.15 -3.08
CA GLY A 402 12.39 -7.38 -2.27
C GLY A 402 12.56 -5.91 -2.68
N ARG A 403 11.61 -5.35 -3.44
CA ARG A 403 11.58 -3.92 -3.82
C ARG A 403 11.16 -3.05 -2.64
N MET A 404 10.40 -3.60 -1.71
CA MET A 404 9.99 -2.99 -0.45
C MET A 404 10.32 -3.92 0.71
N GLY A 405 10.55 -3.35 1.88
CA GLY A 405 10.69 -4.03 3.15
C GLY A 405 9.70 -3.46 4.16
N VAL A 406 9.60 -4.11 5.29
CA VAL A 406 8.98 -3.60 6.51
C VAL A 406 9.81 -4.08 7.68
N ASP A 407 10.05 -3.17 8.62
CA ASP A 407 10.97 -3.42 9.73
C ASP A 407 10.36 -2.95 11.05
N GLN A 408 10.50 -3.76 12.10
CA GLN A 408 10.30 -3.32 13.49
C GLN A 408 11.63 -2.87 14.06
N ILE A 409 11.66 -1.66 14.64
CA ILE A 409 12.82 -1.06 15.27
C ILE A 409 12.45 -0.79 16.71
N LEU A 410 13.15 -1.47 17.61
CA LEU A 410 13.02 -1.28 19.06
C LEU A 410 14.14 -0.37 19.55
N ALA A 411 13.78 0.69 20.25
CA ALA A 411 14.72 1.64 20.84
C ALA A 411 14.36 1.97 22.30
N VAL A 412 15.29 2.57 23.02
CA VAL A 412 15.14 3.00 24.42
C VAL A 412 15.59 4.44 24.54
N ARG A 413 14.88 5.25 25.31
CA ARG A 413 15.40 6.53 25.78
C ARG A 413 16.39 6.25 26.95
N PRO A 414 17.70 6.41 26.75
CA PRO A 414 18.67 6.10 27.79
C PRO A 414 18.50 7.02 29.00
N ASP A 415 18.90 6.54 30.17
CA ASP A 415 19.03 7.38 31.36
C ASP A 415 20.12 8.43 31.13
N ARG A 416 19.87 9.67 31.49
CA ARG A 416 20.94 10.67 31.46
C ARG A 416 22.04 10.22 32.44
N ALA A 417 23.24 9.98 31.89
CA ALA A 417 24.40 9.72 32.72
C ALA A 417 24.58 10.91 33.67
N GLY A 418 24.22 10.75 34.94
CA GLY A 418 24.43 11.79 35.95
C GLY A 418 23.30 12.05 36.96
N SER A 419 22.15 11.34 36.85
CA SER A 419 21.10 11.42 37.88
C SER A 419 21.15 10.20 38.82
N ARG A 420 22.30 9.97 39.48
CA ARG A 420 22.40 9.13 40.66
C ARG A 420 22.69 10.00 41.85
#